data_af3eafb244c2336d2c69436e97ef8adf
#
_entry.id   af3eafb244c2336d2c69436e97ef8adf
#
_cell.length_a   1.000
_cell.length_b   1.000
_cell.length_c   1.000
_cell.angle_alpha   90.00
_cell.angle_beta   90.00
_cell.angle_gamma   90.00
#
_symmetry.space_group_name_H-M   'P 1'
#
loop_
_entity.id
_entity.type
_entity.pdbx_description
1 polymer ?
#
loop_
_entity_poly.entity_id
_entity_poly.type
_entity_poly.pdbx_seq_one_letter_code
_entity_poly.pdbx_strand_id
1 'polypeptide(L)'
;MLLCLAAISSAQTITGTITGTVTDASGAIVPNVKITATNEGTAVQTTATANNAGIYSLPFLPVGQYTITAEGAGFKKSVLGPFPVEVNQVVRMDVSLVVGAVAETVEVTAVAPPLQTETTQTGQTLSTKRLTDLPLNGRNIVSAMLLIPGAVQTNPGSVNTASRFSGRAFVNGNREQTNNFLLDGVDVNDSMDNRIGYTPSVDALQEVQVMTGNGSSEFGNSAGAVVNMTLKSGSNDFHGSLFHFFRNDNLDANSFFANQNTALPKDKQRRTFQQNMYGGTLGGRIIRDSCSSLETMKERNGEIAALRSPALLRPIGV
;
A
#
# COMPACT_ATOMS: atom_id res chain seq x y z
N MET A 1 41.67 7.89 0.70
CA MET A 1 40.55 8.57 1.39
C MET A 1 39.51 8.86 0.33
N LEU A 2 38.59 7.90 0.12
CA LEU A 2 37.55 7.97 -0.92
C LEU A 2 36.29 8.47 -0.25
N LEU A 3 35.95 9.73 -0.49
CA LEU A 3 34.72 10.36 0.00
C LEU A 3 33.58 9.83 -0.88
N CYS A 4 32.82 8.83 -0.40
CA CYS A 4 31.56 8.46 -1.01
C CYS A 4 30.58 9.63 -0.83
N LEU A 5 30.39 10.44 -1.86
CA LEU A 5 29.22 11.30 -1.99
C LEU A 5 28.01 10.36 -2.10
N ALA A 6 27.32 10.14 -0.99
CA ALA A 6 25.98 9.59 -1.00
C ALA A 6 25.09 10.63 -1.70
N ALA A 7 24.86 10.43 -2.99
CA ALA A 7 23.81 11.13 -3.69
C ALA A 7 22.52 10.86 -2.92
N ILE A 8 21.91 11.90 -2.37
CA ILE A 8 20.55 11.85 -1.81
C ILE A 8 19.66 11.62 -3.04
N SER A 9 19.45 10.37 -3.37
CA SER A 9 18.45 9.98 -4.35
C SER A 9 17.10 10.32 -3.68
N SER A 10 16.44 11.34 -4.21
CA SER A 10 15.05 11.63 -3.89
C SER A 10 14.24 10.46 -4.45
N ALA A 11 14.12 9.38 -3.68
CA ALA A 11 13.14 8.34 -3.97
C ALA A 11 11.76 9.03 -3.94
N GLN A 12 10.95 8.74 -4.95
CA GLN A 12 9.57 9.20 -4.97
C GLN A 12 8.91 8.72 -3.68
N THR A 13 8.59 9.66 -2.80
CA THR A 13 8.04 9.32 -1.49
C THR A 13 6.58 8.92 -1.67
N ILE A 14 6.29 7.68 -1.32
CA ILE A 14 4.94 7.12 -1.33
C ILE A 14 4.20 7.67 -0.13
N THR A 15 3.53 8.79 -0.33
CA THR A 15 2.87 9.55 0.74
C THR A 15 1.44 9.88 0.35
N GLY A 16 0.59 10.07 1.36
CA GLY A 16 -0.71 10.67 1.20
C GLY A 16 -0.72 12.13 1.62
N THR A 17 -1.84 12.78 1.42
CA THR A 17 -2.09 14.17 1.83
C THR A 17 -3.41 14.24 2.57
N ILE A 18 -3.46 14.98 3.67
CA ILE A 18 -4.71 15.34 4.32
C ILE A 18 -4.99 16.81 4.06
N THR A 19 -6.17 17.13 3.58
CA THR A 19 -6.65 18.51 3.36
C THR A 19 -8.04 18.68 3.96
N GLY A 20 -8.45 19.90 4.18
CA GLY A 20 -9.79 20.18 4.67
C GLY A 20 -10.03 21.64 5.00
N THR A 21 -11.23 21.91 5.46
CA THR A 21 -11.67 23.24 5.85
C THR A 21 -12.04 23.24 7.33
N VAL A 22 -11.67 24.31 8.04
CA VAL A 22 -12.02 24.52 9.44
C VAL A 22 -13.16 25.51 9.52
N THR A 23 -14.26 25.10 10.14
CA THR A 23 -15.45 25.91 10.36
C THR A 23 -15.87 25.88 11.83
N ASP A 24 -16.68 26.82 12.26
CA ASP A 24 -17.36 26.75 13.54
C ASP A 24 -18.73 26.02 13.42
N ALA A 25 -19.45 25.90 14.52
CA ALA A 25 -20.76 25.25 14.57
C ALA A 25 -21.83 25.98 13.73
N SER A 26 -21.62 27.24 13.35
CA SER A 26 -22.51 28.02 12.48
C SER A 26 -22.16 27.86 10.99
N GLY A 27 -21.04 27.21 10.68
CA GLY A 27 -20.49 27.07 9.33
C GLY A 27 -19.58 28.23 8.93
N ALA A 28 -19.26 29.16 9.84
CA ALA A 28 -18.32 30.25 9.54
C ALA A 28 -16.87 29.73 9.55
N ILE A 29 -16.06 30.28 8.66
CA ILE A 29 -14.65 29.92 8.50
C ILE A 29 -13.84 30.36 9.72
N VAL A 30 -12.97 29.49 10.24
CA VAL A 30 -12.08 29.78 11.36
C VAL A 30 -10.62 29.75 10.86
N PRO A 31 -9.96 30.91 10.67
CA PRO A 31 -8.58 30.94 10.25
C PRO A 31 -7.61 30.70 11.41
N ASN A 32 -6.32 30.48 11.08
CA ASN A 32 -5.22 30.38 12.04
C ASN A 32 -5.37 29.23 13.07
N VAL A 33 -6.17 28.21 12.77
CA VAL A 33 -6.28 27.01 13.59
C VAL A 33 -5.07 26.14 13.35
N LYS A 34 -4.44 25.68 14.43
CA LYS A 34 -3.36 24.70 14.37
C LYS A 34 -3.95 23.30 14.20
N ILE A 35 -3.54 22.62 13.13
CA ILE A 35 -3.93 21.23 12.83
C ILE A 35 -2.72 20.35 13.03
N THR A 36 -2.86 19.28 13.79
CA THR A 36 -1.83 18.27 14.04
C THR A 36 -2.34 16.91 13.61
N ALA A 37 -1.68 16.29 12.65
CA ALA A 37 -1.91 14.89 12.29
C ALA A 37 -0.89 14.02 13.03
N THR A 38 -1.38 13.05 13.79
CA THR A 38 -0.58 12.10 14.53
C THR A 38 -0.73 10.71 13.91
N ASN A 39 0.37 10.09 13.51
CA ASN A 39 0.37 8.71 13.06
C ASN A 39 0.29 7.78 14.28
N GLU A 40 -0.74 6.93 14.34
CA GLU A 40 -0.98 6.04 15.49
C GLU A 40 0.12 4.98 15.68
N GLY A 41 0.72 4.50 14.56
CA GLY A 41 1.74 3.45 14.62
C GLY A 41 3.11 3.94 15.06
N THR A 42 3.47 5.19 14.71
CA THR A 42 4.82 5.74 14.95
C THR A 42 4.83 6.91 15.93
N ALA A 43 3.67 7.42 16.34
CA ALA A 43 3.47 8.64 17.13
C ALA A 43 4.10 9.90 16.50
N VAL A 44 4.48 9.85 15.22
CA VAL A 44 5.03 11.00 14.50
C VAL A 44 3.93 12.01 14.25
N GLN A 45 4.21 13.27 14.53
CA GLN A 45 3.28 14.38 14.36
C GLN A 45 3.71 15.28 13.20
N THR A 46 2.75 15.67 12.37
CA THR A 46 2.93 16.68 11.33
C THR A 46 1.90 17.77 11.57
N THR A 47 2.35 19.03 11.50
CA THR A 47 1.50 20.18 11.83
C THR A 47 1.35 21.12 10.64
N ALA A 48 0.17 21.70 10.50
CA ALA A 48 -0.12 22.81 9.59
C ALA A 48 -1.03 23.82 10.27
N THR A 49 -1.11 25.02 9.70
CA THR A 49 -2.02 26.08 10.16
C THR A 49 -3.02 26.39 9.06
N ALA A 50 -4.29 26.48 9.41
CA ALA A 50 -5.33 26.88 8.48
C ALA A 50 -5.09 28.33 7.99
N ASN A 51 -5.24 28.54 6.70
CA ASN A 51 -5.10 29.86 6.08
C ASN A 51 -6.30 30.77 6.34
N ASN A 52 -6.30 31.98 5.78
CA ASN A 52 -7.38 32.94 5.94
C ASN A 52 -8.74 32.47 5.40
N ALA A 53 -8.75 31.47 4.50
CA ALA A 53 -9.95 30.83 3.99
C ALA A 53 -10.34 29.59 4.83
N GLY A 54 -9.68 29.35 5.98
CA GLY A 54 -9.89 28.17 6.82
C GLY A 54 -9.38 26.87 6.22
N ILE A 55 -8.68 26.90 5.10
CA ILE A 55 -8.17 25.70 4.41
C ILE A 55 -6.81 25.32 4.98
N TYR A 56 -6.63 24.03 5.25
CA TYR A 56 -5.35 23.46 5.65
C TYR A 56 -4.92 22.31 4.73
N SER A 57 -3.62 22.04 4.66
CA SER A 57 -3.05 20.92 3.93
C SER A 57 -1.84 20.36 4.67
N LEU A 58 -1.79 19.06 4.80
CA LEU A 58 -0.72 18.28 5.41
C LEU A 58 -0.20 17.28 4.37
N PRO A 59 0.73 17.69 3.50
CA PRO A 59 1.31 16.84 2.48
C PRO A 59 2.39 15.92 3.05
N PHE A 60 2.81 14.94 2.24
CA PHE A 60 3.93 14.03 2.52
C PHE A 60 3.75 13.18 3.79
N LEU A 61 2.53 12.74 4.05
CA LEU A 61 2.23 11.85 5.16
C LEU A 61 2.51 10.39 4.78
N PRO A 62 3.35 9.66 5.51
CA PRO A 62 3.50 8.22 5.33
C PRO A 62 2.16 7.49 5.46
N VAL A 63 2.02 6.37 4.75
CA VAL A 63 0.82 5.52 4.84
C VAL A 63 0.61 5.03 6.27
N GLY A 64 -0.63 5.05 6.75
CA GLY A 64 -0.96 4.59 8.09
C GLY A 64 -2.30 5.08 8.62
N GLN A 65 -2.55 4.80 9.90
CA GLN A 65 -3.71 5.32 10.63
C GLN A 65 -3.35 6.67 11.25
N TYR A 66 -4.23 7.64 11.07
CA TYR A 66 -4.01 9.01 11.55
C TYR A 66 -5.16 9.52 12.38
N THR A 67 -4.80 10.25 13.42
CA THR A 67 -5.72 11.09 14.21
C THR A 67 -5.39 12.55 13.98
N ILE A 68 -6.39 13.38 13.67
CA ILE A 68 -6.26 14.82 13.53
C ILE A 68 -6.69 15.49 14.81
N THR A 69 -5.88 16.43 15.27
CA THR A 69 -6.20 17.34 16.37
C THR A 69 -6.22 18.76 15.85
N ALA A 70 -7.31 19.49 16.12
CA ALA A 70 -7.46 20.90 15.78
C ALA A 70 -7.56 21.74 17.04
N GLU A 71 -6.73 22.80 17.11
CA GLU A 71 -6.63 23.71 18.25
C GLU A 71 -6.73 25.17 17.75
N GLY A 72 -7.78 25.87 18.22
CA GLY A 72 -8.04 27.29 17.91
C GLY A 72 -8.29 28.10 19.16
N ALA A 73 -7.85 29.36 19.16
CA ALA A 73 -8.09 30.26 20.29
C ALA A 73 -9.60 30.51 20.48
N GLY A 74 -10.14 30.26 21.67
CA GLY A 74 -11.57 30.40 21.98
C GLY A 74 -12.44 29.22 21.57
N PHE A 75 -11.85 28.14 21.08
CA PHE A 75 -12.56 26.91 20.71
C PHE A 75 -12.08 25.73 21.55
N LYS A 76 -12.95 24.75 21.72
CA LYS A 76 -12.60 23.45 22.30
C LYS A 76 -11.67 22.71 21.35
N LYS A 77 -10.77 21.91 21.92
CA LYS A 77 -9.90 21.01 21.17
C LYS A 77 -10.76 19.94 20.48
N SER A 78 -10.66 19.82 19.16
CA SER A 78 -11.36 18.79 18.38
C SER A 78 -10.39 17.70 17.98
N VAL A 79 -10.79 16.42 18.17
CA VAL A 79 -10.03 15.24 17.82
C VAL A 79 -10.87 14.38 16.91
N LEU A 80 -10.35 14.08 15.70
CA LEU A 80 -11.03 13.26 14.68
C LEU A 80 -10.16 12.07 14.31
N GLY A 81 -10.74 10.89 14.31
CA GLY A 81 -10.04 9.66 13.91
C GLY A 81 -10.21 8.52 14.89
N PRO A 82 -9.47 7.41 14.70
CA PRO A 82 -8.49 7.20 13.64
C PRO A 82 -9.10 6.91 12.26
N PHE A 83 -8.40 7.29 11.20
CA PHE A 83 -8.75 6.98 9.81
C PHE A 83 -7.51 6.63 8.98
N PRO A 84 -7.63 5.79 7.92
CA PRO A 84 -6.51 5.42 7.07
C PRO A 84 -6.14 6.54 6.11
N VAL A 85 -4.84 6.73 5.90
CA VAL A 85 -4.26 7.48 4.79
C VAL A 85 -3.50 6.49 3.92
N GLU A 86 -3.96 6.32 2.68
CA GLU A 86 -3.39 5.41 1.69
C GLU A 86 -2.39 6.12 0.77
N VAL A 87 -1.63 5.35 0.01
CA VAL A 87 -0.69 5.86 -0.99
C VAL A 87 -1.40 6.76 -2.00
N ASN A 88 -0.76 7.90 -2.30
CA ASN A 88 -1.24 8.89 -3.28
C ASN A 88 -2.69 9.35 -3.05
N GLN A 89 -3.21 9.11 -1.87
CA GLN A 89 -4.55 9.52 -1.50
C GLN A 89 -4.53 10.97 -1.01
N VAL A 90 -5.50 11.76 -1.48
CA VAL A 90 -5.83 13.06 -0.89
C VAL A 90 -7.10 12.87 -0.05
N VAL A 91 -6.92 12.80 1.26
CA VAL A 91 -8.01 12.63 2.22
C VAL A 91 -8.55 14.01 2.57
N ARG A 92 -9.83 14.25 2.30
CA ARG A 92 -10.51 15.47 2.75
C ARG A 92 -11.14 15.24 4.12
N MET A 93 -10.72 16.04 5.09
CA MET A 93 -11.23 16.06 6.46
C MET A 93 -11.61 17.47 6.88
N ASP A 94 -12.89 17.77 6.82
CA ASP A 94 -13.41 19.04 7.30
C ASP A 94 -13.61 18.99 8.82
N VAL A 95 -13.16 20.04 9.51
CA VAL A 95 -13.18 20.12 10.98
C VAL A 95 -14.18 21.16 11.42
N SER A 96 -15.13 20.79 12.26
CA SER A 96 -16.05 21.74 12.90
C SER A 96 -15.62 21.97 14.35
N LEU A 97 -15.37 23.23 14.71
CA LEU A 97 -14.95 23.63 16.04
C LEU A 97 -16.14 24.16 16.87
N VAL A 98 -16.16 23.77 18.13
CA VAL A 98 -17.17 24.25 19.09
C VAL A 98 -16.56 25.31 19.98
N VAL A 99 -17.23 26.45 20.14
CA VAL A 99 -16.80 27.53 21.05
C VAL A 99 -16.74 27.03 22.48
N GLY A 100 -15.64 27.30 23.18
CA GLY A 100 -15.45 26.89 24.58
C GLY A 100 -14.01 27.00 25.03
N ALA A 101 -13.74 26.57 26.26
CA ALA A 101 -12.40 26.58 26.81
C ALA A 101 -11.51 25.53 26.12
N VAL A 102 -10.28 25.90 25.78
CA VAL A 102 -9.29 25.01 25.10
C VAL A 102 -9.01 23.73 25.89
N ALA A 103 -9.23 23.74 27.20
CA ALA A 103 -9.04 22.57 28.07
C ALA A 103 -10.11 21.46 27.86
N GLU A 104 -11.23 21.77 27.20
CA GLU A 104 -12.27 20.78 26.91
C GLU A 104 -12.04 20.16 25.54
N THR A 105 -12.09 18.83 25.47
CA THR A 105 -11.87 18.06 24.23
C THR A 105 -13.20 17.51 23.71
N VAL A 106 -13.44 17.68 22.41
CA VAL A 106 -14.54 17.03 21.71
C VAL A 106 -13.91 15.92 20.85
N GLU A 107 -14.21 14.67 21.15
CA GLU A 107 -13.72 13.53 20.41
C GLU A 107 -14.79 13.00 19.45
N VAL A 108 -14.46 12.87 18.17
CA VAL A 108 -15.30 12.28 17.14
C VAL A 108 -14.67 10.96 16.68
N THR A 109 -15.09 9.88 17.34
CA THR A 109 -14.49 8.55 17.15
C THR A 109 -15.03 7.81 15.90
N ALA A 110 -16.21 8.16 15.41
CA ALA A 110 -16.83 7.51 14.25
C ALA A 110 -16.69 8.40 13.02
N VAL A 111 -15.54 8.38 12.39
CA VAL A 111 -15.34 9.03 11.09
C VAL A 111 -15.69 8.01 10.01
N ALA A 112 -16.67 8.34 9.16
CA ALA A 112 -16.94 7.53 7.97
C ALA A 112 -15.67 7.45 7.11
N PRO A 113 -15.39 6.31 6.42
CA PRO A 113 -14.25 6.22 5.54
C PRO A 113 -14.21 7.41 4.59
N PRO A 114 -13.07 8.10 4.47
CA PRO A 114 -12.99 9.29 3.64
C PRO A 114 -13.26 8.95 2.18
N LEU A 115 -14.15 9.69 1.55
CA LEU A 115 -14.41 9.56 0.12
C LEU A 115 -13.27 10.24 -0.65
N GLN A 116 -12.84 9.60 -1.74
CA GLN A 116 -11.86 10.18 -2.66
C GLN A 116 -12.58 11.17 -3.59
N THR A 117 -12.70 12.41 -3.17
CA THR A 117 -13.36 13.48 -3.93
C THR A 117 -12.38 14.45 -4.58
N GLU A 118 -11.11 14.41 -4.18
CA GLU A 118 -10.08 15.36 -4.59
C GLU A 118 -9.19 14.86 -5.73
N THR A 119 -9.39 13.60 -6.19
CA THR A 119 -8.62 13.02 -7.29
C THR A 119 -9.53 12.50 -8.40
N THR A 120 -9.09 12.61 -9.65
CA THR A 120 -9.76 12.02 -10.82
C THR A 120 -9.16 10.67 -11.21
N GLN A 121 -8.22 10.16 -10.44
CA GLN A 121 -7.58 8.86 -10.69
C GLN A 121 -8.60 7.74 -10.59
N THR A 122 -8.57 6.85 -11.59
CA THR A 122 -9.39 5.65 -11.60
C THR A 122 -8.51 4.46 -11.21
N GLY A 123 -8.91 3.77 -10.15
CA GLY A 123 -8.13 2.64 -9.65
C GLY A 123 -8.73 2.05 -8.38
N GLN A 124 -7.99 1.15 -7.77
CA GLN A 124 -8.36 0.54 -6.50
C GLN A 124 -7.13 0.27 -5.66
N THR A 125 -7.25 0.52 -4.35
CA THR A 125 -6.26 0.13 -3.36
C THR A 125 -6.69 -1.17 -2.67
N LEU A 126 -5.78 -2.14 -2.64
CA LEU A 126 -5.95 -3.41 -1.95
C LEU A 126 -5.11 -3.39 -0.68
N SER A 127 -5.76 -3.34 0.46
CA SER A 127 -5.08 -3.39 1.78
C SER A 127 -4.48 -4.76 2.05
N THR A 128 -3.50 -4.82 2.96
CA THR A 128 -2.88 -6.08 3.43
C THR A 128 -3.92 -7.14 3.77
N LYS A 129 -4.96 -6.77 4.52
CA LYS A 129 -6.01 -7.71 4.93
C LYS A 129 -6.69 -8.34 3.72
N ARG A 130 -7.08 -7.55 2.73
CA ARG A 130 -7.67 -8.08 1.49
C ARG A 130 -6.70 -9.00 0.74
N LEU A 131 -5.43 -8.62 0.65
CA LEU A 131 -4.41 -9.42 -0.05
C LEU A 131 -4.13 -10.76 0.65
N THR A 132 -4.19 -10.81 1.97
CA THR A 132 -3.96 -12.05 2.75
C THR A 132 -5.17 -12.95 2.80
N ASP A 133 -6.38 -12.38 2.87
CA ASP A 133 -7.64 -13.12 2.98
C ASP A 133 -8.10 -13.69 1.63
N LEU A 134 -7.66 -13.11 0.52
CA LEU A 134 -8.01 -13.59 -0.81
C LEU A 134 -7.22 -14.87 -1.17
N PRO A 135 -7.88 -15.88 -1.74
CA PRO A 135 -7.23 -17.12 -2.17
C PRO A 135 -6.45 -16.91 -3.47
N LEU A 136 -5.44 -16.03 -3.44
CA LEU A 136 -4.59 -15.77 -4.58
C LEU A 136 -3.77 -16.99 -4.94
N ASN A 137 -3.91 -17.50 -6.17
CA ASN A 137 -3.18 -18.68 -6.61
C ASN A 137 -1.67 -18.45 -6.57
N GLY A 138 -0.98 -19.26 -5.75
CA GLY A 138 0.45 -19.12 -5.52
C GLY A 138 0.86 -17.81 -4.84
N ARG A 139 -0.08 -17.11 -4.18
CA ARG A 139 0.14 -15.81 -3.52
C ARG A 139 0.86 -14.81 -4.45
N ASN A 140 0.41 -14.80 -5.71
CA ASN A 140 0.96 -13.90 -6.71
C ASN A 140 0.20 -12.58 -6.70
N ILE A 141 0.92 -11.50 -6.44
CA ILE A 141 0.37 -10.14 -6.39
C ILE A 141 -0.23 -9.70 -7.71
N VAL A 142 0.33 -10.15 -8.84
CA VAL A 142 -0.23 -9.82 -10.15
C VAL A 142 -1.64 -10.39 -10.32
N SER A 143 -1.95 -11.51 -9.63
CA SER A 143 -3.32 -12.03 -9.59
C SER A 143 -4.30 -11.08 -8.90
N ALA A 144 -3.82 -10.21 -8.03
CA ALA A 144 -4.65 -9.18 -7.41
C ALA A 144 -5.10 -8.09 -8.40
N MET A 145 -4.32 -7.83 -9.46
CA MET A 145 -4.73 -6.92 -10.54
C MET A 145 -6.00 -7.40 -11.24
N LEU A 146 -6.19 -8.72 -11.34
CA LEU A 146 -7.36 -9.31 -12.00
C LEU A 146 -8.68 -9.09 -11.24
N LEU A 147 -8.61 -8.57 -10.02
CA LEU A 147 -9.77 -8.20 -9.21
C LEU A 147 -10.28 -6.81 -9.55
N ILE A 148 -9.54 -6.06 -10.36
CA ILE A 148 -9.84 -4.67 -10.67
C ILE A 148 -10.61 -4.60 -12.00
N PRO A 149 -11.66 -3.79 -12.07
CA PRO A 149 -12.39 -3.59 -13.31
C PRO A 149 -11.46 -3.15 -14.45
N GLY A 150 -11.62 -3.75 -15.64
CA GLY A 150 -10.79 -3.47 -16.81
C GLY A 150 -9.51 -4.31 -16.93
N ALA A 151 -9.17 -5.10 -15.92
CA ALA A 151 -8.03 -6.03 -15.97
C ALA A 151 -8.48 -7.43 -16.44
N VAL A 152 -7.79 -7.98 -17.43
CA VAL A 152 -8.08 -9.31 -18.00
C VAL A 152 -6.78 -10.11 -18.09
N GLN A 153 -6.84 -11.37 -17.73
CA GLN A 153 -5.68 -12.26 -17.82
C GLN A 153 -5.33 -12.60 -19.27
N THR A 154 -4.05 -12.50 -19.62
CA THR A 154 -3.56 -12.78 -20.97
C THR A 154 -3.66 -14.25 -21.38
N ASN A 155 -3.57 -15.15 -20.41
CA ASN A 155 -3.66 -16.59 -20.68
C ASN A 155 -4.42 -17.28 -19.55
N PRO A 156 -5.74 -17.52 -19.73
CA PRO A 156 -6.62 -18.08 -18.69
C PRO A 156 -6.28 -19.50 -18.21
N GLY A 157 -5.28 -20.12 -18.71
CA GLY A 157 -4.82 -21.46 -18.26
C GLY A 157 -3.47 -21.43 -17.57
N SER A 158 -2.75 -20.33 -17.66
CA SER A 158 -1.37 -20.21 -17.19
C SER A 158 -1.27 -19.57 -15.80
N VAL A 159 -1.95 -20.15 -14.83
CA VAL A 159 -1.75 -19.80 -13.40
C VAL A 159 -0.45 -20.37 -12.82
N ASN A 160 0.41 -20.91 -13.66
CA ASN A 160 1.65 -21.52 -13.24
C ASN A 160 2.67 -20.42 -12.96
N THR A 161 2.92 -20.14 -11.70
CA THR A 161 3.83 -19.12 -11.19
C THR A 161 5.30 -19.29 -11.63
N ALA A 162 5.63 -20.39 -12.29
CA ALA A 162 6.95 -20.66 -12.86
C ALA A 162 7.06 -20.31 -14.36
N SER A 163 5.97 -20.00 -15.03
CA SER A 163 6.00 -19.63 -16.46
C SER A 163 6.35 -18.15 -16.63
N ARG A 164 7.20 -17.84 -17.62
CA ARG A 164 7.47 -16.46 -18.05
C ARG A 164 6.21 -15.66 -18.43
N PHE A 165 5.10 -16.35 -18.65
CA PHE A 165 3.80 -15.77 -19.02
C PHE A 165 2.81 -15.70 -17.86
N SER A 166 3.17 -16.15 -16.66
CA SER A 166 2.29 -16.06 -15.49
C SER A 166 2.30 -14.65 -14.94
N GLY A 167 1.12 -14.15 -14.67
CA GLY A 167 0.97 -12.87 -14.00
C GLY A 167 0.93 -11.64 -14.91
N ARG A 168 0.69 -11.81 -16.19
CA ARG A 168 0.43 -10.69 -17.08
C ARG A 168 -1.05 -10.38 -17.14
N ALA A 169 -1.37 -9.10 -17.19
CA ALA A 169 -2.74 -8.62 -17.36
C ALA A 169 -2.80 -7.58 -18.47
N PHE A 170 -3.84 -7.66 -19.30
CA PHE A 170 -4.29 -6.54 -20.11
C PHE A 170 -5.10 -5.62 -19.23
N VAL A 171 -4.86 -4.33 -19.29
CA VAL A 171 -5.66 -3.34 -18.59
C VAL A 171 -6.23 -2.35 -19.59
N ASN A 172 -7.54 -2.18 -19.57
CA ASN A 172 -8.28 -1.30 -20.48
C ASN A 172 -7.98 -1.55 -21.97
N GLY A 173 -7.73 -2.80 -22.36
CA GLY A 173 -7.42 -3.19 -23.75
C GLY A 173 -5.99 -2.88 -24.19
N ASN A 174 -5.14 -2.32 -23.33
CA ASN A 174 -3.73 -2.08 -23.63
C ASN A 174 -2.92 -3.38 -23.53
N ARG A 175 -1.73 -3.39 -24.16
CA ARG A 175 -0.83 -4.54 -24.14
C ARG A 175 -0.34 -4.83 -22.72
N GLU A 176 -0.05 -6.10 -22.45
CA GLU A 176 0.47 -6.55 -21.16
C GLU A 176 1.80 -5.89 -20.76
N GLN A 177 2.64 -5.52 -21.73
CA GLN A 177 3.93 -4.88 -21.50
C GLN A 177 3.84 -3.37 -21.19
N THR A 178 2.64 -2.80 -21.22
CA THR A 178 2.45 -1.36 -20.97
C THR A 178 2.12 -1.03 -19.52
N ASN A 179 2.06 -2.03 -18.64
CA ASN A 179 1.90 -1.81 -17.21
C ASN A 179 3.24 -1.41 -16.57
N ASN A 180 3.18 -0.54 -15.57
CA ASN A 180 4.33 -0.13 -14.78
C ASN A 180 4.20 -0.66 -13.36
N PHE A 181 5.25 -1.30 -12.83
CA PHE A 181 5.28 -1.84 -11.48
C PHE A 181 6.29 -1.08 -10.64
N LEU A 182 5.83 -0.53 -9.54
CA LEU A 182 6.62 0.22 -8.59
C LEU A 182 6.62 -0.49 -7.22
N LEU A 183 7.76 -0.50 -6.55
CA LEU A 183 7.89 -0.94 -5.17
C LEU A 183 8.49 0.20 -4.36
N ASP A 184 7.73 0.73 -3.41
CA ASP A 184 8.08 1.94 -2.67
C ASP A 184 8.53 3.09 -3.60
N GLY A 185 7.83 3.26 -4.74
CA GLY A 185 8.13 4.29 -5.75
C GLY A 185 9.30 3.97 -6.68
N VAL A 186 10.02 2.88 -6.46
CA VAL A 186 11.12 2.44 -7.33
C VAL A 186 10.57 1.51 -8.40
N ASP A 187 10.97 1.75 -9.65
CA ASP A 187 10.63 0.88 -10.78
C ASP A 187 11.26 -0.51 -10.59
N VAL A 188 10.40 -1.54 -10.65
CA VAL A 188 10.80 -2.95 -10.54
C VAL A 188 10.46 -3.75 -11.78
N ASN A 189 10.32 -3.08 -12.92
CA ASN A 189 10.06 -3.72 -14.18
C ASN A 189 11.32 -4.43 -14.73
N ASP A 190 11.11 -5.58 -15.37
CA ASP A 190 12.12 -6.27 -16.14
C ASP A 190 12.35 -5.50 -17.45
N SER A 191 13.60 -5.15 -17.75
CA SER A 191 13.98 -4.38 -18.93
C SER A 191 13.71 -5.09 -20.26
N MET A 192 13.55 -6.41 -20.28
CA MET A 192 13.32 -7.19 -21.49
C MET A 192 11.85 -7.19 -21.91
N ASP A 193 10.95 -7.46 -20.98
CA ASP A 193 9.53 -7.72 -21.23
C ASP A 193 8.59 -6.74 -20.51
N ASN A 194 9.12 -5.77 -19.80
CA ASN A 194 8.40 -4.81 -18.96
C ASN A 194 7.38 -5.48 -18.03
N ARG A 195 7.74 -6.63 -17.47
CA ARG A 195 6.98 -7.35 -16.46
C ARG A 195 7.56 -7.05 -15.08
N ILE A 196 6.83 -7.46 -14.05
CA ILE A 196 7.37 -7.38 -12.70
C ILE A 196 8.64 -8.25 -12.57
N GLY A 197 9.78 -7.62 -12.37
CA GLY A 197 11.08 -8.30 -12.22
C GLY A 197 11.28 -8.88 -10.83
N TYR A 198 10.69 -8.25 -9.81
CA TYR A 198 10.73 -8.71 -8.44
C TYR A 198 9.32 -8.72 -7.82
N THR A 199 8.91 -9.85 -7.26
CA THR A 199 7.60 -10.00 -6.60
C THR A 199 7.79 -10.14 -5.10
N PRO A 200 7.45 -9.12 -4.30
CA PRO A 200 7.54 -9.20 -2.85
C PRO A 200 6.55 -10.22 -2.28
N SER A 201 6.76 -10.63 -1.02
CA SER A 201 5.77 -11.41 -0.30
C SER A 201 4.52 -10.57 -0.04
N VAL A 202 3.34 -11.16 -0.20
CA VAL A 202 2.06 -10.51 0.14
C VAL A 202 2.05 -10.04 1.60
N ASP A 203 2.70 -10.80 2.49
CA ASP A 203 2.76 -10.47 3.92
C ASP A 203 3.67 -9.27 4.22
N ALA A 204 4.58 -8.94 3.30
CA ALA A 204 5.46 -7.78 3.40
C ALA A 204 4.79 -6.47 2.99
N LEU A 205 3.68 -6.56 2.25
CA LEU A 205 3.02 -5.39 1.70
C LEU A 205 2.04 -4.77 2.68
N GLN A 206 2.07 -3.47 2.75
CA GLN A 206 1.07 -2.65 3.44
C GLN A 206 -0.18 -2.53 2.59
N GLU A 207 0.03 -2.22 1.31
CA GLU A 207 -1.05 -2.07 0.34
C GLU A 207 -0.52 -2.20 -1.09
N VAL A 208 -1.43 -2.46 -2.03
CA VAL A 208 -1.18 -2.44 -3.46
C VAL A 208 -2.22 -1.54 -4.11
N GLN A 209 -1.76 -0.43 -4.65
CA GLN A 209 -2.60 0.48 -5.42
C GLN A 209 -2.44 0.15 -6.90
N VAL A 210 -3.56 -0.03 -7.60
CA VAL A 210 -3.58 -0.21 -9.05
C VAL A 210 -4.39 0.91 -9.68
N MET A 211 -3.71 1.75 -10.40
CA MET A 211 -4.30 2.85 -11.16
C MET A 211 -4.49 2.41 -12.60
N THR A 212 -5.73 2.45 -13.08
CA THR A 212 -6.09 2.00 -14.43
C THR A 212 -6.41 3.14 -15.40
N GLY A 213 -6.53 4.36 -14.89
CA GLY A 213 -6.78 5.55 -15.70
C GLY A 213 -6.48 6.83 -14.94
N ASN A 214 -6.24 7.91 -15.67
CA ASN A 214 -5.94 9.25 -15.14
C ASN A 214 -4.83 9.25 -14.09
N GLY A 215 -3.79 8.42 -14.30
CA GLY A 215 -2.62 8.41 -13.42
C GLY A 215 -1.95 9.77 -13.36
N SER A 216 -1.36 10.12 -12.21
CA SER A 216 -0.57 11.33 -12.06
C SER A 216 0.62 11.34 -13.04
N SER A 217 1.00 12.53 -13.52
CA SER A 217 2.15 12.71 -14.42
C SER A 217 3.50 12.31 -13.81
N GLU A 218 3.55 12.10 -12.50
CA GLU A 218 4.72 11.55 -11.79
C GLU A 218 4.97 10.07 -12.13
N PHE A 219 3.93 9.32 -12.56
CA PHE A 219 4.03 7.92 -12.96
C PHE A 219 4.15 7.83 -14.48
N GLY A 220 5.37 7.91 -14.98
CA GLY A 220 5.69 7.70 -16.39
C GLY A 220 5.67 6.22 -16.80
N ASN A 221 6.08 5.96 -18.04
CA ASN A 221 6.33 4.61 -18.60
C ASN A 221 5.13 3.65 -18.54
N SER A 222 3.90 4.17 -18.55
CA SER A 222 2.69 3.36 -18.53
C SER A 222 1.67 3.86 -19.53
N ALA A 223 1.17 2.95 -20.39
CA ALA A 223 -0.04 3.15 -21.17
C ALA A 223 -1.17 2.21 -20.70
N GLY A 224 -0.87 1.26 -19.84
CA GLY A 224 -1.78 0.34 -19.17
C GLY A 224 -2.10 0.79 -17.75
N ALA A 225 -1.80 -0.07 -16.78
CA ALA A 225 -1.93 0.26 -15.37
C ALA A 225 -0.59 0.65 -14.74
N VAL A 226 -0.65 1.47 -13.70
CA VAL A 226 0.43 1.65 -12.73
C VAL A 226 0.09 0.86 -11.47
N VAL A 227 0.95 -0.07 -11.11
CA VAL A 227 0.82 -0.91 -9.91
C VAL A 227 1.85 -0.45 -8.90
N ASN A 228 1.41 0.26 -7.90
CA ASN A 228 2.27 0.75 -6.84
C ASN A 228 2.12 -0.14 -5.59
N MET A 229 3.20 -0.80 -5.22
CA MET A 229 3.28 -1.70 -4.07
C MET A 229 4.03 -1.01 -2.95
N THR A 230 3.41 -0.93 -1.78
CA THR A 230 4.02 -0.30 -0.60
C THR A 230 4.36 -1.36 0.42
N LEU A 231 5.60 -1.38 0.87
CA LEU A 231 6.03 -2.25 1.94
C LEU A 231 5.50 -1.76 3.30
N LYS A 232 5.27 -2.69 4.21
CA LYS A 232 4.98 -2.36 5.60
C LYS A 232 6.14 -1.58 6.19
N SER A 233 5.84 -0.52 6.90
CA SER A 233 6.81 0.16 7.75
C SER A 233 6.84 -0.46 9.15
N GLY A 234 7.94 -0.27 9.88
CA GLY A 234 7.98 -0.59 11.30
C GLY A 234 7.09 0.36 12.10
N SER A 235 6.71 -0.08 13.29
CA SER A 235 5.99 0.72 14.29
C SER A 235 6.73 0.72 15.62
N ASN A 236 6.20 1.47 16.61
CA ASN A 236 6.77 1.47 17.95
C ASN A 236 6.59 0.13 18.69
N ASP A 237 5.63 -0.69 18.26
CA ASP A 237 5.36 -2.00 18.84
C ASP A 237 6.00 -3.11 18.03
N PHE A 238 6.53 -4.12 18.70
CA PHE A 238 7.04 -5.31 18.04
C PHE A 238 5.87 -6.13 17.50
N HIS A 239 5.94 -6.44 16.21
CA HIS A 239 4.95 -7.25 15.52
C HIS A 239 5.62 -8.13 14.48
N GLY A 240 4.97 -9.22 14.15
CA GLY A 240 5.48 -10.13 13.14
C GLY A 240 4.47 -11.20 12.76
N SER A 241 4.78 -11.91 11.71
CA SER A 241 3.99 -13.04 11.25
C SER A 241 4.91 -14.14 10.74
N LEU A 242 4.46 -15.37 10.88
CA LEU A 242 5.07 -16.54 10.27
C LEU A 242 4.03 -17.22 9.41
N PHE A 243 4.43 -17.68 8.23
CA PHE A 243 3.51 -18.35 7.32
C PHE A 243 4.17 -19.56 6.65
N HIS A 244 3.36 -20.59 6.37
CA HIS A 244 3.73 -21.73 5.56
C HIS A 244 2.55 -22.13 4.68
N PHE A 245 2.75 -22.15 3.37
CA PHE A 245 1.77 -22.61 2.38
C PHE A 245 2.31 -23.82 1.66
N PHE A 246 1.59 -24.91 1.82
CA PHE A 246 1.89 -26.17 1.17
C PHE A 246 0.88 -26.42 0.06
N ARG A 247 1.37 -26.77 -1.13
CA ARG A 247 0.56 -27.22 -2.26
C ARG A 247 1.14 -28.49 -2.83
N ASN A 248 0.27 -29.47 -3.05
CA ASN A 248 0.64 -30.77 -3.59
C ASN A 248 -0.43 -31.23 -4.57
N ASP A 249 0.01 -31.79 -5.70
CA ASP A 249 -0.87 -32.32 -6.74
C ASP A 249 -1.83 -33.40 -6.23
N ASN A 250 -1.49 -34.13 -5.15
CA ASN A 250 -2.40 -35.09 -4.53
C ASN A 250 -3.66 -34.45 -3.93
N LEU A 251 -3.61 -33.17 -3.62
CA LEU A 251 -4.74 -32.38 -3.09
C LEU A 251 -5.51 -31.63 -4.19
N ASP A 252 -4.95 -31.56 -5.40
CA ASP A 252 -5.56 -30.88 -6.54
C ASP A 252 -6.46 -31.83 -7.33
N ALA A 253 -7.60 -31.32 -7.80
CA ALA A 253 -8.43 -32.04 -8.78
C ALA A 253 -7.74 -32.02 -10.15
N ASN A 254 -7.90 -33.10 -10.91
CA ASN A 254 -7.41 -33.14 -12.27
C ASN A 254 -8.34 -32.36 -13.22
N SER A 255 -7.79 -31.80 -14.30
CA SER A 255 -8.60 -31.06 -15.27
C SER A 255 -9.51 -32.02 -16.07
N PHE A 256 -10.67 -31.50 -16.50
CA PHE A 256 -11.64 -32.28 -17.27
C PHE A 256 -11.01 -32.94 -18.52
N PHE A 257 -10.25 -32.17 -19.31
CA PHE A 257 -9.59 -32.68 -20.50
C PHE A 257 -8.48 -33.69 -20.21
N ALA A 258 -7.76 -33.53 -19.10
CA ALA A 258 -6.77 -34.53 -18.70
C ALA A 258 -7.44 -35.87 -18.31
N ASN A 259 -8.60 -35.84 -17.66
CA ASN A 259 -9.36 -37.00 -17.30
C ASN A 259 -9.96 -37.75 -18.53
N GLN A 260 -10.25 -37.03 -19.60
CA GLN A 260 -10.74 -37.58 -20.85
C GLN A 260 -9.62 -38.19 -21.73
N ASN A 261 -8.37 -37.87 -21.44
CA ASN A 261 -7.25 -38.39 -22.20
C ASN A 261 -6.97 -39.86 -21.87
N THR A 262 -7.59 -40.75 -22.64
CA THR A 262 -7.43 -42.19 -22.49
C THR A 262 -6.08 -42.75 -22.96
N ALA A 263 -5.27 -41.91 -23.63
CA ALA A 263 -3.95 -42.30 -24.11
C ALA A 263 -2.89 -42.39 -23.00
N LEU A 264 -3.16 -41.77 -21.84
CA LEU A 264 -2.27 -41.81 -20.70
C LEU A 264 -2.83 -42.66 -19.55
N PRO A 265 -1.99 -43.44 -18.87
CA PRO A 265 -2.38 -44.11 -17.63
C PRO A 265 -2.89 -43.10 -16.59
N LYS A 266 -3.85 -43.51 -15.76
CA LYS A 266 -4.51 -42.63 -14.77
C LYS A 266 -3.53 -41.94 -13.81
N ASP A 267 -2.46 -42.60 -13.45
CA ASP A 267 -1.37 -42.10 -12.60
C ASP A 267 -0.53 -41.03 -13.32
N LYS A 268 -0.47 -41.04 -14.65
CA LYS A 268 0.26 -40.06 -15.47
C LYS A 268 -0.62 -38.94 -16.05
N GLN A 269 -1.91 -39.01 -15.87
CA GLN A 269 -2.85 -37.94 -16.27
C GLN A 269 -2.74 -36.72 -15.36
N ARG A 270 -2.22 -36.91 -14.15
CA ARG A 270 -1.99 -35.83 -13.19
C ARG A 270 -0.57 -35.26 -13.35
N ARG A 271 -0.46 -33.97 -13.48
CA ARG A 271 0.84 -33.31 -13.52
C ARG A 271 1.40 -33.24 -12.10
N THR A 272 2.56 -33.83 -11.86
CA THR A 272 3.24 -33.75 -10.57
C THR A 272 3.58 -32.31 -10.24
N PHE A 273 3.11 -31.84 -9.10
CA PHE A 273 3.37 -30.48 -8.62
C PHE A 273 3.46 -30.48 -7.09
N GLN A 274 4.59 -30.03 -6.59
CA GLN A 274 4.78 -29.83 -5.16
C GLN A 274 5.40 -28.46 -4.94
N GLN A 275 4.80 -27.66 -4.06
CA GLN A 275 5.26 -26.32 -3.73
C GLN A 275 5.17 -26.08 -2.23
N ASN A 276 6.28 -25.63 -1.67
CA ASN A 276 6.36 -25.11 -0.31
C ASN A 276 6.72 -23.62 -0.39
N MET A 277 5.96 -22.80 0.29
CA MET A 277 6.29 -21.39 0.50
C MET A 277 6.21 -21.12 1.99
N TYR A 278 7.30 -20.67 2.57
CA TYR A 278 7.36 -20.28 3.97
C TYR A 278 8.16 -19.01 4.14
N GLY A 279 7.90 -18.32 5.20
CA GLY A 279 8.56 -17.08 5.49
C GLY A 279 8.02 -16.41 6.73
N GLY A 280 8.50 -15.22 6.98
CA GLY A 280 8.06 -14.43 8.11
C GLY A 280 8.36 -12.95 7.93
N THR A 281 7.68 -12.17 8.74
CA THR A 281 7.91 -10.73 8.87
C THR A 281 8.21 -10.44 10.32
N LEU A 282 9.13 -9.52 10.58
CA LEU A 282 9.43 -9.00 11.92
C LEU A 282 9.59 -7.49 11.81
N GLY A 283 8.79 -6.76 12.54
CA GLY A 283 8.83 -5.31 12.59
C GLY A 283 8.85 -4.80 14.03
N GLY A 284 9.40 -3.63 14.23
CA GLY A 284 9.44 -2.99 15.52
C GLY A 284 10.36 -1.79 15.57
N ARG A 285 10.41 -1.15 16.73
CA ARG A 285 11.24 0.03 16.96
C ARG A 285 12.72 -0.32 17.10
N ILE A 286 13.56 0.47 16.47
CA ILE A 286 14.99 0.55 16.77
C ILE A 286 15.20 1.68 17.79
N ILE A 287 14.62 2.85 17.49
CA ILE A 287 14.60 4.00 18.41
C ILE A 287 13.15 4.45 18.50
N ARG A 288 12.64 4.63 19.72
CA ARG A 288 11.26 5.02 19.96
C ARG A 288 10.95 6.37 19.31
N ASP A 289 9.78 6.48 18.67
CA ASP A 289 9.24 7.67 18.01
C ASP A 289 10.12 8.28 16.88
N SER A 290 11.18 7.56 16.47
CA SER A 290 12.12 8.08 15.46
C SER A 290 12.49 7.08 14.38
N CYS A 291 12.78 5.83 14.74
CA CYS A 291 13.32 4.86 13.82
C CYS A 291 12.71 3.48 14.05
N SER A 292 12.12 2.93 13.03
CA SER A 292 11.59 1.56 13.03
C SER A 292 12.02 0.82 11.77
N SER A 293 12.05 -0.50 11.81
CA SER A 293 12.37 -1.33 10.66
C SER A 293 11.39 -2.48 10.51
N LEU A 294 11.27 -2.96 9.29
CA LEU A 294 10.62 -4.20 8.96
C LEU A 294 11.58 -5.08 8.16
N GLU A 295 11.76 -6.31 8.60
CA GLU A 295 12.48 -7.33 7.85
C GLU A 295 11.51 -8.41 7.41
N THR A 296 11.62 -8.83 6.15
CA THR A 296 10.80 -9.89 5.58
C THR A 296 11.67 -10.92 4.89
N MET A 297 11.35 -12.17 5.08
CA MET A 297 11.99 -13.28 4.41
C MET A 297 10.92 -14.19 3.80
N LYS A 298 11.14 -14.61 2.56
CA LYS A 298 10.28 -15.57 1.86
C LYS A 298 11.17 -16.58 1.17
N GLU A 299 10.86 -17.84 1.34
CA GLU A 299 11.45 -18.92 0.57
C GLU A 299 10.39 -19.67 -0.22
N ARG A 300 10.77 -20.07 -1.42
CA ARG A 300 9.92 -20.83 -2.33
C ARG A 300 10.76 -21.87 -3.05
N ASN A 301 10.54 -23.13 -2.75
CA ASN A 301 11.24 -24.27 -3.38
C ASN A 301 12.78 -24.12 -3.36
N GLY A 302 13.35 -23.58 -2.29
CA GLY A 302 14.79 -23.37 -2.15
C GLY A 302 15.33 -22.01 -2.63
N GLU A 303 14.50 -21.16 -3.23
CA GLU A 303 14.86 -19.78 -3.54
C GLU A 303 14.49 -18.84 -2.39
N ILE A 304 15.48 -18.17 -1.83
CA ILE A 304 15.30 -17.23 -0.70
C ILE A 304 15.25 -15.81 -1.24
N ALA A 305 14.21 -15.07 -0.89
CA ALA A 305 14.11 -13.64 -1.09
C ALA A 305 13.96 -12.94 0.25
N ALA A 306 14.86 -12.03 0.57
CA ALA A 306 14.79 -11.22 1.78
C ALA A 306 14.68 -9.74 1.40
N LEU A 307 13.84 -9.00 2.09
CA LEU A 307 13.71 -7.56 1.98
C LEU A 307 13.86 -6.93 3.35
N ARG A 308 14.60 -5.85 3.38
CA ARG A 308 14.70 -4.97 4.53
C ARG A 308 14.19 -3.58 4.11
N SER A 309 13.10 -3.15 4.72
CA SER A 309 12.65 -1.77 4.59
C SER A 309 13.64 -0.85 5.33
N PRO A 310 14.23 0.16 4.66
CA PRO A 310 15.15 1.06 5.33
C PRO A 310 14.44 1.80 6.46
N ALA A 311 15.11 1.88 7.59
CA ALA A 311 14.67 2.71 8.69
C ALA A 311 14.68 4.18 8.24
N LEU A 312 13.54 4.85 8.31
CA LEU A 312 13.45 6.29 8.09
C LEU A 312 14.14 7.01 9.25
N LEU A 313 15.41 7.35 9.04
CA LEU A 313 16.09 8.33 9.89
C LEU A 313 15.52 9.69 9.55
N ARG A 314 14.57 10.19 10.34
CA ARG A 314 14.24 11.62 10.31
C ARG A 314 15.32 12.37 11.08
N PRO A 315 15.89 13.44 10.50
CA PRO A 315 16.72 14.35 11.31
C PRO A 315 15.81 14.93 12.38
N ILE A 316 16.27 14.83 13.62
CA ILE A 316 15.71 15.55 14.75
C ILE A 316 15.85 17.03 14.39
N GLY A 317 14.74 17.69 14.07
CA GLY A 317 14.71 19.13 13.86
C GLY A 317 15.12 19.82 15.16
N VAL A 318 16.16 20.60 15.09
CA VAL A 318 16.57 21.59 16.09
C VAL A 318 15.62 22.75 16.04
#